data_8c0df651b656ad4af8d28fb199c4a8d7
#
_entry.id   8c0df651b656ad4af8d28fb199c4a8d7
#
_cell.length_a   1.000
_cell.length_b   1.000
_cell.length_c   1.000
_cell.angle_alpha   90.00
_cell.angle_beta   90.00
_cell.angle_gamma   90.00
#
_symmetry.space_group_name_H-M   'P 1'
#
loop_
_entity.id
_entity.type
_entity.pdbx_description
1 polymer ?
#
loop_
_entity_poly.entity_id
_entity_poly.type
_entity_poly.pdbx_seq_one_letter_code
_entity_poly.pdbx_strand_id
1 'polypeptide(L)'
;MRDDPPKAATELASARKSTFAGETTAYAQARQALLAAEIEVRRHLTRLADQRRALPPGPLVETDYRFSDENGAKVGLAELFGEHDTLVTYFWMYGPERARPCPMCTNRLGGVNGNARDIEQRASLRIIGRSPVERQKAFALERGWRDLVFVQSIGDDYAHDLGTLDEHGQEWPGFVVYHKDGAGVRVFYAAEMPAGAADSGQDPRGAVDIAPLWNLLDMTPAGRGTDWYPKLSY
;
A
#
# COMPACT_ATOMS: atom_id res chain seq x y z
N MET A 1 2.95 1.95 -28.99
CA MET A 1 1.72 2.49 -28.32
C MET A 1 0.82 3.04 -29.41
N ARG A 2 -0.49 2.84 -29.36
CA ARG A 2 -1.39 3.42 -30.40
C ARG A 2 -1.53 4.90 -30.10
N ASP A 3 -1.22 5.76 -31.09
CA ASP A 3 -1.28 7.23 -30.97
C ASP A 3 -2.72 7.80 -31.12
N ASP A 4 -3.72 6.95 -31.16
CA ASP A 4 -5.11 7.40 -31.27
C ASP A 4 -5.57 8.00 -29.92
N PRO A 5 -6.23 9.15 -29.92
CA PRO A 5 -6.78 9.74 -28.71
C PRO A 5 -7.80 8.78 -28.08
N PRO A 6 -7.88 8.73 -26.74
CA PRO A 6 -8.81 7.84 -26.09
C PRO A 6 -10.25 8.19 -26.44
N LYS A 7 -11.04 7.17 -26.81
CA LYS A 7 -12.48 7.31 -27.05
C LYS A 7 -13.19 7.90 -25.83
N ALA A 8 -14.31 8.59 -26.02
CA ALA A 8 -15.12 9.07 -24.91
C ALA A 8 -15.52 7.90 -23.98
N ALA A 9 -15.52 8.13 -22.67
CA ALA A 9 -15.89 7.09 -21.70
C ALA A 9 -17.34 6.61 -21.90
N THR A 10 -18.23 7.50 -22.28
CA THR A 10 -19.63 7.19 -22.63
C THR A 10 -19.74 6.29 -23.85
N GLU A 11 -18.89 6.50 -24.87
CA GLU A 11 -18.83 5.63 -26.06
C GLU A 11 -18.36 4.22 -25.67
N LEU A 12 -17.31 4.12 -24.86
CA LEU A 12 -16.84 2.81 -24.37
C LEU A 12 -17.89 2.12 -23.50
N ALA A 13 -18.60 2.89 -22.66
CA ALA A 13 -19.65 2.35 -21.80
C ALA A 13 -20.87 1.87 -22.59
N SER A 14 -21.13 2.41 -23.81
CA SER A 14 -22.21 1.91 -24.67
C SER A 14 -22.01 0.47 -25.14
N ALA A 15 -20.76 -0.01 -25.13
CA ALA A 15 -20.40 -1.39 -25.46
C ALA A 15 -20.51 -2.37 -24.26
N ARG A 16 -21.23 -1.97 -23.19
CA ARG A 16 -21.44 -2.82 -21.99
C ARG A 16 -21.98 -4.20 -22.38
N LYS A 17 -21.30 -5.25 -21.88
CA LYS A 17 -21.66 -6.66 -22.15
C LYS A 17 -22.35 -7.35 -20.97
N SER A 18 -22.13 -6.86 -19.74
CA SER A 18 -22.74 -7.46 -18.55
C SER A 18 -24.20 -7.03 -18.44
N THR A 19 -25.10 -7.84 -18.95
CA THR A 19 -26.57 -7.66 -18.89
C THR A 19 -27.21 -8.85 -18.20
N PHE A 20 -28.32 -8.62 -17.52
CA PHE A 20 -29.03 -9.65 -16.78
C PHE A 20 -30.48 -9.79 -17.29
N ALA A 21 -31.01 -11.00 -17.28
CA ALA A 21 -32.40 -11.24 -17.60
C ALA A 21 -33.30 -10.46 -16.63
N GLY A 22 -34.29 -9.74 -17.17
CA GLY A 22 -35.20 -8.90 -16.38
C GLY A 22 -34.63 -7.51 -16.02
N GLU A 23 -33.47 -7.12 -16.55
CA GLU A 23 -32.92 -5.77 -16.36
C GLU A 23 -33.87 -4.71 -16.88
N THR A 24 -34.27 -3.75 -16.04
CA THR A 24 -35.12 -2.63 -16.49
C THR A 24 -34.30 -1.60 -17.28
N THR A 25 -34.99 -0.83 -18.17
CA THR A 25 -34.33 0.24 -18.91
C THR A 25 -33.68 1.27 -17.99
N ALA A 26 -34.31 1.62 -16.88
CA ALA A 26 -33.77 2.55 -15.90
C ALA A 26 -32.46 2.03 -15.26
N TYR A 27 -32.45 0.76 -14.87
CA TYR A 27 -31.23 0.14 -14.33
C TYR A 27 -30.13 0.09 -15.39
N ALA A 28 -30.43 -0.32 -16.61
CA ALA A 28 -29.48 -0.39 -17.71
C ALA A 28 -28.81 0.98 -17.99
N GLN A 29 -29.60 2.05 -18.01
CA GLN A 29 -29.11 3.41 -18.21
C GLN A 29 -28.21 3.86 -17.04
N ALA A 30 -28.65 3.66 -15.81
CA ALA A 30 -27.87 4.01 -14.62
C ALA A 30 -26.55 3.22 -14.56
N ARG A 31 -26.58 1.92 -14.87
CA ARG A 31 -25.38 1.07 -14.91
C ARG A 31 -24.40 1.47 -16.01
N GLN A 32 -24.91 1.91 -17.17
CA GLN A 32 -24.07 2.43 -18.25
C GLN A 32 -23.41 3.75 -17.86
N ALA A 33 -24.14 4.67 -17.23
CA ALA A 33 -23.57 5.92 -16.71
C ALA A 33 -22.48 5.66 -15.65
N LEU A 34 -22.74 4.71 -14.74
CA LEU A 34 -21.76 4.28 -13.75
C LEU A 34 -20.50 3.69 -14.42
N LEU A 35 -20.65 2.87 -15.45
CA LEU A 35 -19.50 2.32 -16.19
C LEU A 35 -18.64 3.42 -16.83
N ALA A 36 -19.27 4.48 -17.36
CA ALA A 36 -18.53 5.64 -17.88
C ALA A 36 -17.69 6.30 -16.77
N ALA A 37 -18.25 6.50 -15.58
CA ALA A 37 -17.53 7.02 -14.42
C ALA A 37 -16.38 6.08 -13.97
N GLU A 38 -16.61 4.77 -13.92
CA GLU A 38 -15.58 3.77 -13.61
C GLU A 38 -14.43 3.80 -14.63
N ILE A 39 -14.71 4.06 -15.91
CA ILE A 39 -13.68 4.23 -16.96
C ILE A 39 -12.84 5.48 -16.67
N GLU A 40 -13.47 6.61 -16.29
CA GLU A 40 -12.71 7.83 -15.94
C GLU A 40 -11.85 7.66 -14.69
N VAL A 41 -12.33 6.93 -13.67
CA VAL A 41 -11.50 6.60 -12.49
C VAL A 41 -10.25 5.83 -12.92
N ARG A 42 -10.38 4.78 -13.77
CA ARG A 42 -9.21 4.03 -14.26
C ARG A 42 -8.22 4.91 -15.02
N ARG A 43 -8.70 5.84 -15.84
CA ARG A 43 -7.87 6.83 -16.54
C ARG A 43 -7.19 7.79 -15.57
N HIS A 44 -7.92 8.21 -14.53
CA HIS A 44 -7.34 9.07 -13.49
C HIS A 44 -6.21 8.36 -12.74
N LEU A 45 -6.39 7.08 -12.38
CA LEU A 45 -5.34 6.26 -11.76
C LEU A 45 -4.09 6.13 -12.66
N THR A 46 -4.29 5.99 -13.97
CA THR A 46 -3.18 6.00 -14.95
C THR A 46 -2.43 7.33 -14.92
N ARG A 47 -3.16 8.46 -15.01
CA ARG A 47 -2.55 9.80 -14.93
C ARG A 47 -1.79 10.03 -13.61
N LEU A 48 -2.36 9.56 -12.50
CA LEU A 48 -1.70 9.64 -11.20
C LEU A 48 -0.39 8.81 -11.16
N ALA A 49 -0.41 7.62 -11.76
CA ALA A 49 0.80 6.80 -11.90
C ALA A 49 1.86 7.49 -12.77
N ASP A 50 1.44 8.17 -13.86
CA ASP A 50 2.35 8.98 -14.70
C ASP A 50 2.95 10.15 -13.91
N GLN A 51 2.15 10.85 -13.11
CA GLN A 51 2.62 11.92 -12.24
C GLN A 51 3.64 11.43 -11.21
N ARG A 52 3.42 10.25 -10.59
CA ARG A 52 4.42 9.65 -9.69
C ARG A 52 5.73 9.37 -10.42
N ARG A 53 5.67 8.82 -11.63
CA ARG A 53 6.88 8.56 -12.43
C ARG A 53 7.60 9.84 -12.88
N ALA A 54 6.88 10.94 -12.99
CA ALA A 54 7.42 12.24 -13.37
C ALA A 54 7.92 13.07 -12.17
N LEU A 55 7.87 12.53 -10.94
CA LEU A 55 8.48 13.21 -9.80
C LEU A 55 9.97 13.45 -10.06
N PRO A 56 10.50 14.61 -9.70
CA PRO A 56 11.94 14.84 -9.75
C PRO A 56 12.65 13.85 -8.80
N PRO A 57 13.96 13.61 -9.00
CA PRO A 57 14.71 12.76 -8.08
C PRO A 57 14.54 13.23 -6.63
N GLY A 58 14.08 12.34 -5.78
CA GLY A 58 13.90 12.63 -4.35
C GLY A 58 15.24 12.71 -3.60
N PRO A 59 15.20 12.99 -2.29
CA PRO A 59 16.40 13.13 -1.49
C PRO A 59 17.20 11.83 -1.45
N LEU A 60 18.55 11.97 -1.42
CA LEU A 60 19.43 10.86 -1.07
C LEU A 60 19.24 10.49 0.40
N VAL A 61 19.26 9.20 0.67
CA VAL A 61 19.26 8.68 2.03
C VAL A 61 20.71 8.58 2.48
N GLU A 62 21.15 9.53 3.28
CA GLU A 62 22.53 9.63 3.79
C GLU A 62 22.68 8.96 5.16
N THR A 63 21.59 8.80 5.89
CA THR A 63 21.59 8.15 7.22
C THR A 63 21.87 6.66 7.10
N ASP A 64 22.80 6.17 7.90
CA ASP A 64 23.17 4.74 7.95
C ASP A 64 22.16 3.93 8.77
N TYR A 65 20.94 3.80 8.24
CA TYR A 65 19.93 2.96 8.87
C TYR A 65 20.36 1.49 8.91
N ARG A 66 20.13 0.86 10.05
CA ARG A 66 20.45 -0.56 10.26
C ARG A 66 19.21 -1.37 10.57
N PHE A 67 19.18 -2.55 10.01
CA PHE A 67 18.09 -3.49 10.16
C PHE A 67 18.64 -4.87 10.55
N SER A 68 17.82 -5.68 11.22
CA SER A 68 18.05 -7.10 11.34
C SER A 68 17.16 -7.84 10.34
N ASP A 69 17.75 -8.67 9.50
CA ASP A 69 17.02 -9.51 8.56
C ASP A 69 16.43 -10.77 9.25
N GLU A 70 15.77 -11.61 8.48
CA GLU A 70 15.14 -12.84 8.97
C GLU A 70 16.11 -13.90 9.48
N ASN A 71 17.41 -13.75 9.21
CA ASN A 71 18.49 -14.62 9.70
C ASN A 71 19.24 -14.01 10.88
N GLY A 72 18.83 -12.83 11.33
CA GLY A 72 19.48 -12.07 12.38
C GLY A 72 20.75 -11.32 11.94
N ALA A 73 21.02 -11.26 10.63
CA ALA A 73 22.14 -10.47 10.11
C ALA A 73 21.81 -8.98 10.15
N LYS A 74 22.81 -8.16 10.48
CA LYS A 74 22.71 -6.71 10.43
C LYS A 74 22.96 -6.23 9.01
N VAL A 75 21.97 -5.58 8.40
CA VAL A 75 22.01 -5.08 7.03
C VAL A 75 21.66 -3.59 6.98
N GLY A 76 22.16 -2.88 5.98
CA GLY A 76 21.78 -1.49 5.70
C GLY A 76 20.60 -1.40 4.74
N LEU A 77 20.10 -0.17 4.52
CA LEU A 77 18.98 0.07 3.61
C LEU A 77 19.28 -0.40 2.18
N ALA A 78 20.51 -0.20 1.69
CA ALA A 78 20.90 -0.59 0.35
C ALA A 78 20.88 -2.11 0.13
N GLU A 79 21.11 -2.90 1.19
CA GLU A 79 21.11 -4.36 1.13
C GLU A 79 19.68 -4.93 1.07
N LEU A 80 18.68 -4.18 1.56
CA LEU A 80 17.27 -4.60 1.48
C LEU A 80 16.72 -4.67 0.05
N PHE A 81 17.39 -4.04 -0.91
CA PHE A 81 17.04 -4.09 -2.34
C PHE A 81 17.31 -5.46 -2.98
N GLY A 82 18.19 -6.27 -2.38
CA GLY A 82 18.61 -7.51 -3.04
C GLY A 82 19.13 -7.24 -4.44
N GLU A 83 18.57 -7.93 -5.43
CA GLU A 83 18.96 -7.81 -6.85
C GLU A 83 18.24 -6.68 -7.61
N HIS A 84 17.24 -6.03 -6.99
CA HIS A 84 16.46 -4.97 -7.61
C HIS A 84 17.06 -3.58 -7.40
N ASP A 85 16.68 -2.65 -8.25
CA ASP A 85 16.95 -1.21 -8.11
C ASP A 85 15.81 -0.45 -7.41
N THR A 86 14.72 -1.15 -7.13
CA THR A 86 13.51 -0.61 -6.51
C THR A 86 13.16 -1.40 -5.25
N LEU A 87 12.94 -0.68 -4.16
CA LEU A 87 12.55 -1.24 -2.87
C LEU A 87 11.25 -0.60 -2.41
N VAL A 88 10.26 -1.43 -2.16
CA VAL A 88 8.99 -1.05 -1.54
C VAL A 88 9.03 -1.44 -0.07
N THR A 89 8.79 -0.49 0.82
CA THR A 89 8.74 -0.74 2.25
C THR A 89 7.37 -0.39 2.82
N TYR A 90 6.92 -1.21 3.76
CA TYR A 90 5.77 -0.91 4.60
C TYR A 90 6.22 -0.91 6.06
N PHE A 91 6.10 0.24 6.74
CA PHE A 91 6.35 0.31 8.19
C PHE A 91 5.12 -0.18 8.94
N TRP A 92 5.31 -1.29 9.65
CA TRP A 92 4.26 -1.99 10.35
C TRP A 92 4.20 -1.58 11.82
N MET A 93 3.09 -0.99 12.24
CA MET A 93 2.84 -0.64 13.65
C MET A 93 2.79 -1.90 14.52
N TYR A 94 3.97 -2.45 14.78
CA TYR A 94 4.21 -3.60 15.62
C TYR A 94 5.53 -3.43 16.38
N GLY A 95 5.61 -2.35 17.17
CA GLY A 95 6.76 -2.08 18.02
C GLY A 95 6.79 -2.94 19.30
N PRO A 96 7.86 -2.86 20.07
CA PRO A 96 8.06 -3.66 21.27
C PRO A 96 6.98 -3.48 22.33
N GLU A 97 6.42 -2.26 22.44
CA GLU A 97 5.40 -1.92 23.43
C GLU A 97 3.99 -2.43 23.05
N ARG A 98 3.79 -2.88 21.81
CA ARG A 98 2.49 -3.40 21.39
C ARG A 98 2.38 -4.88 21.71
N ALA A 99 1.34 -5.27 22.46
CA ALA A 99 1.04 -6.69 22.67
C ALA A 99 0.67 -7.40 21.34
N ARG A 100 -0.06 -6.71 20.46
CA ARG A 100 -0.48 -7.19 19.13
C ARG A 100 -0.30 -6.07 18.10
N PRO A 101 -0.11 -6.41 16.81
CA PRO A 101 0.04 -5.41 15.77
C PRO A 101 -1.28 -4.64 15.50
N CYS A 102 -1.15 -3.50 14.82
CA CYS A 102 -2.30 -2.72 14.38
C CYS A 102 -3.20 -3.52 13.42
N PRO A 103 -4.52 -3.63 13.68
CA PRO A 103 -5.45 -4.39 12.83
C PRO A 103 -5.54 -3.86 11.40
N MET A 104 -5.48 -2.54 11.21
CA MET A 104 -5.52 -1.91 9.88
C MET A 104 -4.28 -2.26 9.05
N CYS A 105 -3.08 -2.16 9.67
CA CYS A 105 -1.84 -2.60 9.01
C CYS A 105 -1.90 -4.09 8.67
N THR A 106 -2.39 -4.91 9.59
CA THR A 106 -2.55 -6.35 9.40
C THR A 106 -3.48 -6.67 8.22
N ASN A 107 -4.59 -5.95 8.08
CA ASN A 107 -5.48 -6.10 6.93
C ASN A 107 -4.76 -5.77 5.61
N ARG A 108 -4.03 -4.64 5.56
CA ARG A 108 -3.25 -4.24 4.37
C ARG A 108 -2.22 -5.29 3.99
N LEU A 109 -1.42 -5.74 4.96
CA LEU A 109 -0.40 -6.75 4.73
C LEU A 109 -1.00 -8.09 4.28
N GLY A 110 -2.18 -8.48 4.79
CA GLY A 110 -2.90 -9.65 4.32
C GLY A 110 -3.28 -9.55 2.83
N GLY A 111 -3.70 -8.37 2.37
CA GLY A 111 -3.96 -8.10 0.95
C GLY A 111 -2.68 -8.14 0.10
N VAL A 112 -1.60 -7.56 0.60
CA VAL A 112 -0.30 -7.52 -0.09
C VAL A 112 0.35 -8.90 -0.15
N ASN A 113 0.23 -9.72 0.91
CA ASN A 113 0.80 -11.07 0.94
C ASN A 113 0.38 -11.94 -0.25
N GLY A 114 -0.87 -11.83 -0.69
CA GLY A 114 -1.35 -12.58 -1.86
C GLY A 114 -0.66 -12.22 -3.18
N ASN A 115 -0.01 -11.06 -3.24
CA ASN A 115 0.69 -10.56 -4.43
C ASN A 115 2.21 -10.43 -4.21
N ALA A 116 2.72 -10.83 -3.06
CA ALA A 116 4.12 -10.58 -2.69
C ALA A 116 5.11 -11.20 -3.69
N ARG A 117 4.85 -12.43 -4.13
CA ARG A 117 5.70 -13.12 -5.12
C ARG A 117 5.72 -12.43 -6.48
N ASP A 118 4.59 -11.86 -6.91
CA ASP A 118 4.50 -11.13 -8.17
C ASP A 118 5.22 -9.78 -8.07
N ILE A 119 5.12 -9.11 -6.92
CA ILE A 119 5.85 -7.86 -6.64
C ILE A 119 7.35 -8.11 -6.67
N GLU A 120 7.82 -9.18 -6.03
CA GLU A 120 9.24 -9.56 -5.98
C GLU A 120 9.84 -9.92 -7.35
N GLN A 121 9.03 -10.06 -8.41
CA GLN A 121 9.55 -10.16 -9.78
C GLN A 121 10.03 -8.80 -10.35
N ARG A 122 9.67 -7.68 -9.71
CA ARG A 122 9.88 -6.33 -10.26
C ARG A 122 10.49 -5.36 -9.26
N ALA A 123 10.34 -5.62 -7.96
CA ALA A 123 10.83 -4.76 -6.88
C ALA A 123 10.94 -5.59 -5.60
N SER A 124 11.89 -5.26 -4.75
CA SER A 124 11.96 -5.86 -3.41
C SER A 124 10.87 -5.30 -2.52
N LEU A 125 10.19 -6.17 -1.77
CA LEU A 125 9.15 -5.81 -0.81
C LEU A 125 9.63 -6.17 0.61
N ARG A 126 9.72 -5.19 1.49
CA ARG A 126 10.15 -5.41 2.88
C ARG A 126 9.14 -4.83 3.86
N ILE A 127 8.75 -5.64 4.82
CA ILE A 127 7.90 -5.22 5.91
C ILE A 127 8.80 -4.88 7.09
N ILE A 128 8.83 -3.61 7.45
CA ILE A 128 9.72 -3.08 8.48
C ILE A 128 8.92 -2.87 9.76
N GLY A 129 9.35 -3.49 10.84
CA GLY A 129 8.76 -3.29 12.17
C GLY A 129 9.85 -3.03 13.21
N ARG A 130 9.48 -2.46 14.36
CA ARG A 130 10.38 -2.24 15.48
C ARG A 130 10.48 -3.47 16.42
N SER A 131 9.53 -4.41 16.35
CA SER A 131 9.63 -5.69 17.06
C SER A 131 10.72 -6.56 16.48
N PRO A 132 11.31 -7.46 17.30
CA PRO A 132 12.20 -8.51 16.80
C PRO A 132 11.58 -9.28 15.63
N VAL A 133 12.40 -9.64 14.65
CA VAL A 133 11.94 -10.33 13.42
C VAL A 133 11.22 -11.63 13.77
N GLU A 134 11.69 -12.37 14.77
CA GLU A 134 11.07 -13.63 15.20
C GLU A 134 9.62 -13.42 15.65
N ARG A 135 9.35 -12.31 16.33
CA ARG A 135 8.00 -11.94 16.77
C ARG A 135 7.11 -11.57 15.61
N GLN A 136 7.66 -10.84 14.63
CA GLN A 136 6.94 -10.48 13.40
C GLN A 136 6.58 -11.75 12.61
N LYS A 137 7.54 -12.67 12.43
CA LYS A 137 7.35 -13.95 11.73
C LYS A 137 6.37 -14.88 12.46
N ALA A 138 6.42 -14.94 13.79
CA ALA A 138 5.46 -15.72 14.56
C ALA A 138 4.02 -15.27 14.32
N PHE A 139 3.78 -13.95 14.32
CA PHE A 139 2.46 -13.41 13.98
C PHE A 139 2.08 -13.66 12.52
N ALA A 140 3.03 -13.50 11.59
CA ALA A 140 2.80 -13.80 10.17
C ALA A 140 2.36 -15.26 9.98
N LEU A 141 2.98 -16.19 10.70
CA LEU A 141 2.60 -17.61 10.68
C LEU A 141 1.18 -17.84 11.21
N GLU A 142 0.76 -17.17 12.31
CA GLU A 142 -0.62 -17.20 12.79
C GLU A 142 -1.62 -16.77 11.70
N ARG A 143 -1.23 -15.82 10.83
CA ARG A 143 -2.05 -15.29 9.73
C ARG A 143 -1.97 -16.11 8.45
N GLY A 144 -1.08 -17.10 8.39
CA GLY A 144 -0.81 -17.89 7.19
C GLY A 144 -0.04 -17.11 6.11
N TRP A 145 0.63 -16.01 6.47
CA TRP A 145 1.47 -15.24 5.55
C TRP A 145 2.80 -15.97 5.33
N ARG A 146 3.14 -16.23 4.08
CA ARG A 146 4.31 -17.04 3.73
C ARG A 146 5.30 -16.33 2.81
N ASP A 147 4.85 -15.25 2.18
CA ASP A 147 5.55 -14.64 1.07
C ASP A 147 6.04 -13.20 1.38
N LEU A 148 5.71 -12.68 2.57
CA LEU A 148 6.22 -11.39 3.05
C LEU A 148 7.58 -11.57 3.72
N VAL A 149 8.52 -10.69 3.43
CA VAL A 149 9.84 -10.62 4.05
C VAL A 149 9.84 -9.55 5.13
N PHE A 150 10.17 -9.94 6.35
CA PHE A 150 10.16 -9.07 7.52
C PHE A 150 11.58 -8.65 7.90
N VAL A 151 11.73 -7.41 8.32
CA VAL A 151 12.96 -6.88 8.89
C VAL A 151 12.64 -6.04 10.12
N GLN A 152 13.55 -6.05 11.09
CA GLN A 152 13.47 -5.20 12.26
C GLN A 152 14.33 -3.95 12.05
N SER A 153 13.80 -2.74 12.28
CA SER A 153 14.65 -1.57 12.39
C SER A 153 15.47 -1.62 13.69
N ILE A 154 16.77 -1.42 13.58
CA ILE A 154 17.67 -1.35 14.73
C ILE A 154 17.79 0.13 15.13
N GLY A 155 17.38 0.44 16.34
CA GLY A 155 17.18 1.83 16.78
C GLY A 155 15.91 2.44 16.18
N ASP A 156 15.68 3.71 16.50
CA ASP A 156 14.46 4.42 16.16
C ASP A 156 14.64 5.48 15.07
N ASP A 157 15.88 5.75 14.62
CA ASP A 157 16.21 6.79 13.64
C ASP A 157 15.40 6.64 12.34
N TYR A 158 15.32 5.40 11.81
CA TYR A 158 14.52 5.12 10.62
C TYR A 158 13.05 5.49 10.81
N ALA A 159 12.49 5.14 11.96
CA ALA A 159 11.08 5.40 12.25
C ALA A 159 10.80 6.89 12.50
N HIS A 160 11.71 7.60 13.16
CA HIS A 160 11.61 9.05 13.39
C HIS A 160 11.74 9.83 12.08
N ASP A 161 12.76 9.54 11.27
CA ASP A 161 13.00 10.24 9.99
C ASP A 161 11.85 10.07 9.00
N LEU A 162 11.14 8.95 9.06
CA LEU A 162 9.93 8.70 8.26
C LEU A 162 8.65 9.29 8.89
N GLY A 163 8.71 9.85 10.08
CA GLY A 163 7.53 10.28 10.82
C GLY A 163 6.60 9.14 11.23
N THR A 164 7.11 7.91 11.29
CA THR A 164 6.34 6.72 11.69
C THR A 164 6.46 6.40 13.19
N LEU A 165 7.28 7.16 13.90
CA LEU A 165 7.40 7.16 15.36
C LEU A 165 7.51 8.62 15.81
N ASP A 166 6.60 9.06 16.67
CA ASP A 166 6.65 10.39 17.24
C ASP A 166 7.49 10.45 18.53
N GLU A 167 7.66 11.67 19.07
CA GLU A 167 8.41 11.92 20.30
C GLU A 167 7.81 11.31 21.56
N HIS A 168 6.55 10.87 21.48
CA HIS A 168 5.82 10.21 22.57
C HIS A 168 5.85 8.68 22.43
N GLY A 169 6.56 8.15 21.42
CA GLY A 169 6.63 6.71 21.15
C GLY A 169 5.39 6.15 20.44
N GLN A 170 4.50 7.00 19.95
CA GLN A 170 3.34 6.58 19.17
C GLN A 170 3.77 6.20 17.76
N GLU A 171 3.41 5.00 17.34
CA GLU A 171 3.69 4.51 15.98
C GLU A 171 2.58 4.89 14.99
N TRP A 172 3.00 5.19 13.76
CA TRP A 172 2.16 5.42 12.58
C TRP A 172 2.57 4.49 11.45
N PRO A 173 1.66 4.11 10.55
CA PRO A 173 2.05 3.31 9.39
C PRO A 173 2.84 4.17 8.42
N GLY A 174 3.78 3.56 7.70
CA GLY A 174 4.54 4.20 6.63
C GLY A 174 4.53 3.35 5.37
N PHE A 175 4.52 3.99 4.21
CA PHE A 175 4.68 3.34 2.91
C PHE A 175 5.64 4.17 2.08
N VAL A 176 6.81 3.60 1.79
CA VAL A 176 7.87 4.29 1.04
C VAL A 176 8.37 3.39 -0.08
N VAL A 177 8.59 4.00 -1.23
CA VAL A 177 9.29 3.40 -2.35
C VAL A 177 10.65 4.09 -2.47
N TYR A 178 11.71 3.31 -2.47
CA TYR A 178 13.06 3.76 -2.71
C TYR A 178 13.53 3.30 -4.08
N HIS A 179 14.43 4.07 -4.66
CA HIS A 179 15.13 3.72 -5.89
C HIS A 179 16.64 3.85 -5.68
N LYS A 180 17.39 2.88 -6.19
CA LYS A 180 18.86 2.87 -6.14
C LYS A 180 19.41 3.11 -7.53
N ASP A 181 20.24 4.14 -7.65
CA ASP A 181 20.94 4.51 -8.88
C ASP A 181 22.46 4.64 -8.63
N GLY A 182 23.20 5.11 -9.62
CA GLY A 182 24.65 5.33 -9.50
C GLY A 182 25.08 6.35 -8.45
N ALA A 183 24.16 7.19 -7.94
CA ALA A 183 24.41 8.16 -6.90
C ALA A 183 24.09 7.64 -5.48
N GLY A 184 23.37 6.53 -5.38
CA GLY A 184 22.99 5.92 -4.10
C GLY A 184 21.50 5.59 -4.01
N VAL A 185 21.01 5.48 -2.77
CA VAL A 185 19.59 5.23 -2.48
C VAL A 185 18.85 6.56 -2.34
N ARG A 186 17.73 6.69 -3.06
CA ARG A 186 16.84 7.85 -2.99
C ARG A 186 15.44 7.45 -2.56
N VAL A 187 14.76 8.35 -1.88
CA VAL A 187 13.31 8.26 -1.75
C VAL A 187 12.69 8.57 -3.11
N PHE A 188 12.00 7.61 -3.72
CA PHE A 188 11.25 7.83 -4.95
C PHE A 188 9.85 8.38 -4.64
N TYR A 189 9.15 7.76 -3.69
CA TYR A 189 7.81 8.15 -3.30
C TYR A 189 7.53 7.74 -1.85
N ALA A 190 7.00 8.63 -1.06
CA ALA A 190 6.44 8.35 0.25
C ALA A 190 4.96 8.68 0.24
N ALA A 191 4.13 7.75 0.71
CA ALA A 191 2.68 7.95 0.76
C ALA A 191 2.26 8.60 2.07
N GLU A 192 1.34 9.54 2.00
CA GLU A 192 0.64 10.01 3.19
C GLU A 192 -0.25 8.88 3.72
N MET A 193 0.02 8.43 4.94
CA MET A 193 -0.69 7.33 5.57
C MET A 193 -1.64 7.77 6.69
N PRO A 194 -1.40 8.89 7.39
CA PRO A 194 -2.31 9.43 8.40
C PRO A 194 -3.62 9.94 7.82
N ALA A 195 -4.68 9.94 8.63
CA ALA A 195 -6.02 10.40 8.27
C ALA A 195 -6.09 11.90 7.89
N GLY A 196 -5.06 12.69 8.17
CA GLY A 196 -5.00 14.12 7.85
C GLY A 196 -5.09 14.45 6.36
N ALA A 197 -4.86 13.48 5.46
CA ALA A 197 -5.03 13.62 4.03
C ALA A 197 -6.42 13.16 3.53
N ALA A 198 -7.31 12.74 4.41
CA ALA A 198 -8.66 12.33 4.08
C ALA A 198 -9.67 13.46 4.25
N ASP A 199 -10.68 13.48 3.41
CA ASP A 199 -11.87 14.31 3.64
C ASP A 199 -12.61 13.87 4.90
N SER A 200 -13.35 14.78 5.53
CA SER A 200 -14.12 14.49 6.71
C SER A 200 -15.10 13.33 6.49
N GLY A 201 -15.06 12.33 7.35
CA GLY A 201 -15.86 11.10 7.24
C GLY A 201 -15.36 10.10 6.18
N GLN A 202 -14.20 10.33 5.58
CA GLN A 202 -13.57 9.47 4.57
C GLN A 202 -12.41 8.64 5.13
N ASP A 203 -12.19 8.63 6.44
CA ASP A 203 -11.23 7.72 7.06
C ASP A 203 -11.70 6.25 6.85
N PRO A 204 -10.84 5.35 6.39
CA PRO A 204 -9.40 5.44 6.17
C PRO A 204 -8.98 5.75 4.71
N ARG A 205 -9.76 6.44 3.92
CA ARG A 205 -9.42 6.80 2.52
C ARG A 205 -8.21 7.73 2.39
N GLY A 206 -7.78 8.38 3.48
CA GLY A 206 -6.60 9.24 3.49
C GLY A 206 -5.28 8.50 3.25
N ALA A 207 -5.27 7.18 3.42
CA ALA A 207 -4.09 6.36 3.16
C ALA A 207 -4.12 5.76 1.75
N VAL A 208 -2.93 5.48 1.20
CA VAL A 208 -2.83 4.77 -0.08
C VAL A 208 -3.52 3.40 0.02
N ASP A 209 -4.34 3.07 -0.97
CA ASP A 209 -5.12 1.83 -1.00
C ASP A 209 -4.29 0.71 -1.64
N ILE A 210 -3.61 -0.05 -0.81
CA ILE A 210 -2.81 -1.22 -1.19
C ILE A 210 -3.49 -2.56 -0.83
N ALA A 211 -4.74 -2.51 -0.34
CA ALA A 211 -5.53 -3.69 0.01
C ALA A 211 -6.94 -3.59 -0.56
N PRO A 212 -7.53 -4.69 -1.03
CA PRO A 212 -8.81 -4.68 -1.75
C PRO A 212 -10.03 -4.46 -0.85
N LEU A 213 -9.90 -4.53 0.47
CA LEU A 213 -11.02 -4.55 1.42
C LEU A 213 -12.02 -3.41 1.18
N TRP A 214 -11.53 -2.19 1.20
CA TRP A 214 -12.40 -1.01 1.13
C TRP A 214 -13.06 -0.87 -0.24
N ASN A 215 -12.32 -1.17 -1.30
CA ASN A 215 -12.85 -1.18 -2.66
C ASN A 215 -13.96 -2.23 -2.83
N LEU A 216 -13.78 -3.41 -2.24
CA LEU A 216 -14.80 -4.47 -2.30
C LEU A 216 -16.05 -4.09 -1.51
N LEU A 217 -15.89 -3.52 -0.31
CA LEU A 217 -17.04 -3.07 0.50
C LEU A 217 -17.82 -1.95 -0.21
N ASP A 218 -17.13 -1.00 -0.87
CA ASP A 218 -17.77 0.07 -1.64
C ASP A 218 -18.58 -0.44 -2.85
N MET A 219 -18.35 -1.67 -3.31
CA MET A 219 -19.16 -2.31 -4.35
C MET A 219 -20.41 -2.99 -3.79
N THR A 220 -20.60 -3.02 -2.47
CA THR A 220 -21.78 -3.62 -1.83
C THR A 220 -22.87 -2.58 -1.59
N PRO A 221 -24.15 -2.99 -1.45
CA PRO A 221 -25.26 -2.05 -1.17
C PRO A 221 -25.08 -1.25 0.11
N ALA A 222 -24.45 -1.82 1.15
CA ALA A 222 -24.22 -1.16 2.42
C ALA A 222 -22.97 -0.27 2.43
N GLY A 223 -22.08 -0.44 1.43
CA GLY A 223 -20.79 0.24 1.39
C GLY A 223 -19.87 -0.15 2.54
N ARG A 224 -18.86 0.67 2.81
CA ARG A 224 -17.87 0.42 3.89
C ARG A 224 -18.33 0.83 5.29
N GLY A 225 -19.38 1.64 5.39
CA GLY A 225 -19.78 2.24 6.66
C GLY A 225 -18.80 3.31 7.16
N THR A 226 -19.06 3.85 8.35
CA THR A 226 -18.25 4.91 8.97
C THR A 226 -17.66 4.50 10.31
N ASP A 227 -18.13 3.42 10.90
CA ASP A 227 -17.86 2.99 12.28
C ASP A 227 -17.33 1.57 12.41
N TRP A 228 -17.09 0.88 11.27
CA TRP A 228 -16.53 -0.47 11.27
C TRP A 228 -15.08 -0.48 10.76
N TYR A 229 -14.22 -1.22 11.46
CA TYR A 229 -12.82 -1.44 11.11
C TYR A 229 -12.44 -2.92 11.25
N PRO A 230 -11.47 -3.40 10.46
CA PRO A 230 -10.99 -4.77 10.58
C PRO A 230 -10.39 -5.04 11.95
N LYS A 231 -10.59 -6.27 12.44
CA LYS A 231 -10.07 -6.78 13.72
C LYS A 231 -9.03 -7.87 13.48
N LEU A 232 -8.26 -8.22 14.50
CA LEU A 232 -7.31 -9.33 14.45
C LEU A 232 -8.02 -10.69 14.53
N SER A 233 -9.22 -10.74 15.10
CA SER A 233 -10.08 -11.93 15.19
C SER A 233 -11.55 -11.53 15.15
N TYR A 234 -12.40 -12.46 14.68
CA TYR A 234 -13.85 -12.34 14.60
C TYR A 234 -14.46 -13.50 15.33
#